data_6883d50c68ec283d23ab591c93ae2ae4
#
_entry.id   6883d50c68ec283d23ab591c93ae2ae4
#
_cell.length_a   1.000
_cell.length_b   1.000
_cell.length_c   1.000
_cell.angle_alpha   90.00
_cell.angle_beta   90.00
_cell.angle_gamma   90.00
#
_symmetry.space_group_name_H-M   'P 1'
#
loop_
_entity.id
_entity.type
_entity.pdbx_description
1 polymer ?
#
loop_
_entity_poly.entity_id
_entity_poly.type
_entity_poly.pdbx_seq_one_letter_code
_entity_poly.pdbx_strand_id
1 'polypeptide(L)'
;MYPYKTREGGATVTIFVPYDCGNRCPFCINKEEYADMTGFSLEKICESIRKMDSITPNCDFVFTGGEPFADIKKLQIMLDQIPTTHRVFINTTLPVSEFTTEEDILAFAERNKHKITCINVSRHMQKYVVESNDDLLARLPVPFRINCVLYKNYPADKLVPYMERFLKVPATSIQFRFDYTATTPENLYDQEDDKILKDLKSVAEYTGLDGCRMRCGFHFDYKGMELNYHKTLPYSTIVETDPETGITYDILYDILIKQNGDIHSDWTDVMMDIEAYENVTFEPYDLKWIEGAPRQ
;
A
#
# COMPACT_ATOMS: atom_id res chain seq x y z
N MET A 1 -5.59 23.97 12.98
CA MET A 1 -5.08 23.06 11.94
C MET A 1 -3.65 23.50 11.66
N TYR A 2 -2.70 22.58 11.71
CA TYR A 2 -1.32 22.87 11.36
C TYR A 2 -1.16 22.87 9.83
N PRO A 3 -0.18 23.59 9.28
CA PRO A 3 0.15 23.44 7.86
C PRO A 3 0.63 22.00 7.60
N TYR A 4 0.33 21.51 6.39
CA TYR A 4 0.74 20.15 6.00
C TYR A 4 2.08 20.17 5.29
N LYS A 5 2.88 19.15 5.55
CA LYS A 5 4.03 18.79 4.72
C LYS A 5 4.01 17.30 4.42
N THR A 6 4.49 16.90 3.27
CA THR A 6 4.71 15.48 2.99
C THR A 6 6.01 15.02 3.63
N ARG A 7 6.12 13.73 3.96
CA ARG A 7 7.39 13.11 4.29
C ARG A 7 8.40 13.28 3.15
N GLU A 8 9.67 13.04 3.43
CA GLU A 8 10.68 12.92 2.37
C GLU A 8 10.24 11.90 1.30
N GLY A 9 10.42 12.23 0.03
CA GLY A 9 9.96 11.41 -1.09
C GLY A 9 8.47 11.51 -1.43
N GLY A 10 7.72 12.37 -0.74
CA GLY A 10 6.30 12.61 -0.99
C GLY A 10 5.36 11.67 -0.24
N ALA A 11 4.07 12.00 -0.23
CA ALA A 11 3.02 11.16 0.35
C ALA A 11 2.60 10.05 -0.62
N THR A 12 1.96 9.00 -0.08
CA THR A 12 1.20 8.04 -0.86
C THR A 12 -0.23 8.53 -0.98
N VAL A 13 -0.80 8.60 -2.19
CA VAL A 13 -2.22 8.84 -2.42
C VAL A 13 -2.91 7.51 -2.65
N THR A 14 -3.65 7.05 -1.67
CA THR A 14 -4.36 5.78 -1.70
C THR A 14 -5.79 6.00 -2.18
N ILE A 15 -6.15 5.39 -3.32
CA ILE A 15 -7.45 5.51 -3.97
C ILE A 15 -8.28 4.27 -3.64
N PHE A 16 -9.42 4.47 -3.01
CA PHE A 16 -10.38 3.41 -2.75
C PHE A 16 -11.27 3.19 -3.97
N VAL A 17 -11.07 2.07 -4.64
CA VAL A 17 -11.96 1.68 -5.72
C VAL A 17 -13.30 1.21 -5.14
N PRO A 18 -14.41 1.60 -5.76
CA PRO A 18 -15.74 1.42 -5.19
C PRO A 18 -16.36 0.09 -5.58
N TYR A 19 -15.74 -1.01 -5.25
CA TYR A 19 -16.26 -2.33 -5.63
C TYR A 19 -16.40 -3.23 -4.46
N ASP A 20 -17.44 -4.07 -4.54
CA ASP A 20 -17.52 -5.23 -3.67
C ASP A 20 -16.31 -6.14 -3.90
N CYS A 21 -15.78 -6.67 -2.83
CA CYS A 21 -14.69 -7.62 -2.86
C CYS A 21 -15.23 -8.99 -2.48
N GLY A 22 -15.09 -9.97 -3.37
CA GLY A 22 -15.48 -11.35 -3.11
C GLY A 22 -14.69 -12.04 -1.99
N ASN A 23 -13.61 -11.40 -1.53
CA ASN A 23 -12.76 -11.94 -0.47
C ASN A 23 -13.24 -11.50 0.92
N ARG A 24 -12.93 -12.33 1.93
CA ARG A 24 -13.34 -12.09 3.33
C ARG A 24 -12.14 -12.15 4.28
N CYS A 25 -11.11 -11.35 3.96
CA CYS A 25 -9.90 -11.30 4.77
C CYS A 25 -10.20 -10.77 6.16
N PRO A 26 -9.83 -11.49 7.25
CA PRO A 26 -10.15 -11.07 8.62
C PRO A 26 -9.41 -9.79 9.03
N PHE A 27 -8.27 -9.51 8.39
CA PHE A 27 -7.42 -8.33 8.59
C PHE A 27 -7.72 -7.20 7.60
N CYS A 28 -8.80 -7.25 6.83
CA CYS A 28 -9.11 -6.21 5.86
C CYS A 28 -9.47 -4.90 6.57
N ILE A 29 -8.70 -3.84 6.28
CA ILE A 29 -8.93 -2.49 6.82
C ILE A 29 -10.13 -1.80 6.17
N ASN A 30 -10.51 -2.28 4.99
CA ASN A 30 -11.50 -1.61 4.15
C ASN A 30 -12.91 -2.21 4.26
N LYS A 31 -13.16 -3.08 5.25
CA LYS A 31 -14.45 -3.79 5.37
C LYS A 31 -15.65 -2.85 5.47
N GLU A 32 -15.47 -1.75 6.17
CA GLU A 32 -16.55 -0.78 6.41
C GLU A 32 -16.86 0.02 5.15
N GLU A 33 -15.84 0.33 4.35
CA GLU A 33 -15.98 1.03 3.07
C GLU A 33 -16.81 0.27 2.03
N TYR A 34 -16.86 -1.08 2.15
CA TYR A 34 -17.64 -1.90 1.20
C TYR A 34 -19.05 -2.18 1.66
N ALA A 35 -19.34 -1.97 2.93
CA ALA A 35 -20.67 -2.20 3.47
C ALA A 35 -21.66 -1.16 2.94
N ASP A 36 -21.19 0.03 2.59
CA ASP A 36 -22.02 1.13 2.10
C ASP A 36 -21.51 1.68 0.76
N MET A 37 -22.19 1.29 -0.32
CA MET A 37 -21.95 1.83 -1.67
C MET A 37 -22.72 3.11 -1.95
N THR A 38 -23.47 3.61 -0.97
CA THR A 38 -24.18 4.89 -1.11
C THR A 38 -23.16 6.03 -1.12
N GLY A 39 -23.26 6.92 -2.07
CA GLY A 39 -22.31 8.02 -2.23
C GLY A 39 -21.14 7.73 -3.17
N PHE A 40 -21.06 6.53 -3.76
CA PHE A 40 -20.07 6.28 -4.79
C PHE A 40 -20.16 7.29 -5.95
N SER A 41 -19.01 7.84 -6.33
CA SER A 41 -18.91 8.74 -7.47
C SER A 41 -17.56 8.61 -8.19
N LEU A 42 -17.56 7.94 -9.34
CA LEU A 42 -16.37 7.85 -10.19
C LEU A 42 -15.88 9.23 -10.63
N GLU A 43 -16.78 10.14 -10.93
CA GLU A 43 -16.47 11.52 -11.34
C GLU A 43 -15.70 12.25 -10.24
N LYS A 44 -16.21 12.24 -9.00
CA LYS A 44 -15.54 12.88 -7.86
C LYS A 44 -14.20 12.23 -7.52
N ILE A 45 -14.08 10.89 -7.63
CA ILE A 45 -12.79 10.22 -7.48
C ILE A 45 -11.78 10.76 -8.51
N CYS A 46 -12.19 10.87 -9.78
CA CYS A 46 -11.34 11.40 -10.84
C CYS A 46 -10.96 12.88 -10.60
N GLU A 47 -11.89 13.70 -10.08
CA GLU A 47 -11.61 15.08 -9.69
C GLU A 47 -10.58 15.13 -8.57
N SER A 48 -10.74 14.30 -7.53
CA SER A 48 -9.82 14.23 -6.41
C SER A 48 -8.44 13.73 -6.82
N ILE A 49 -8.35 12.79 -7.76
CA ILE A 49 -7.06 12.36 -8.33
C ILE A 49 -6.36 13.55 -9.01
N ARG A 50 -7.06 14.30 -9.88
CA ARG A 50 -6.49 15.47 -10.55
C ARG A 50 -6.10 16.57 -9.55
N LYS A 51 -6.91 16.75 -8.49
CA LYS A 51 -6.59 17.70 -7.43
C LYS A 51 -5.29 17.31 -6.72
N MET A 52 -5.16 16.03 -6.34
CA MET A 52 -3.94 15.54 -5.69
C MET A 52 -2.71 15.65 -6.58
N ASP A 53 -2.83 15.35 -7.89
CA ASP A 53 -1.73 15.59 -8.84
C ASP A 53 -1.27 17.06 -8.82
N SER A 54 -2.20 18.01 -8.77
CA SER A 54 -1.88 19.44 -8.81
C SER A 54 -1.18 19.97 -7.56
N ILE A 55 -1.41 19.38 -6.39
CA ILE A 55 -0.91 19.86 -5.09
C ILE A 55 0.19 18.99 -4.49
N THR A 56 0.37 17.76 -4.96
CA THR A 56 1.40 16.83 -4.48
C THR A 56 2.22 16.24 -5.63
N PRO A 57 3.07 17.03 -6.30
CA PRO A 57 3.76 16.59 -7.53
C PRO A 57 4.67 15.37 -7.35
N ASN A 58 5.05 15.04 -6.12
CA ASN A 58 5.95 13.92 -5.80
C ASN A 58 5.24 12.76 -5.08
N CYS A 59 3.91 12.65 -5.21
CA CYS A 59 3.19 11.55 -4.58
C CYS A 59 3.23 10.26 -5.41
N ASP A 60 3.09 9.14 -4.72
CA ASP A 60 2.79 7.84 -5.33
C ASP A 60 1.29 7.61 -5.30
N PHE A 61 0.72 7.06 -6.36
CA PHE A 61 -0.69 6.65 -6.38
C PHE A 61 -0.82 5.14 -6.15
N VAL A 62 -1.71 4.75 -5.25
CA VAL A 62 -1.98 3.35 -4.93
C VAL A 62 -3.48 3.06 -5.06
N PHE A 63 -3.86 2.25 -6.02
CA PHE A 63 -5.24 1.73 -6.08
C PHE A 63 -5.40 0.59 -5.09
N THR A 64 -6.41 0.70 -4.26
CA THR A 64 -6.79 -0.28 -3.25
C THR A 64 -8.31 -0.25 -3.08
N GLY A 65 -8.80 -0.63 -1.96
CA GLY A 65 -10.23 -0.57 -1.68
C GLY A 65 -10.81 -1.97 -1.71
N GLY A 66 -11.86 -2.23 -2.51
CA GLY A 66 -12.37 -3.55 -2.83
C GLY A 66 -11.37 -4.39 -3.59
N GLU A 67 -11.71 -4.63 -4.80
CA GLU A 67 -10.82 -5.33 -5.72
C GLU A 67 -10.71 -4.49 -7.02
N PRO A 68 -9.55 -3.84 -7.26
CA PRO A 68 -9.39 -2.98 -8.44
C PRO A 68 -9.71 -3.66 -9.77
N PHE A 69 -9.38 -4.95 -9.90
CA PHE A 69 -9.65 -5.71 -11.12
C PHE A 69 -11.07 -6.28 -11.21
N ALA A 70 -11.94 -5.99 -10.22
CA ALA A 70 -13.36 -6.34 -10.36
C ALA A 70 -14.04 -5.56 -11.49
N ASP A 71 -13.57 -4.34 -11.79
CA ASP A 71 -14.05 -3.53 -12.94
C ASP A 71 -12.88 -2.80 -13.61
N ILE A 72 -12.25 -3.47 -14.55
CA ILE A 72 -11.08 -2.95 -15.29
C ILE A 72 -11.41 -1.65 -16.05
N LYS A 73 -12.67 -1.44 -16.47
CA LYS A 73 -13.05 -0.22 -17.20
C LYS A 73 -13.01 1.00 -16.31
N LYS A 74 -13.56 0.90 -15.11
CA LYS A 74 -13.49 2.01 -14.13
C LYS A 74 -12.07 2.21 -13.62
N LEU A 75 -11.32 1.15 -13.38
CA LEU A 75 -9.90 1.24 -13.04
C LEU A 75 -9.13 2.00 -14.12
N GLN A 76 -9.39 1.72 -15.42
CA GLN A 76 -8.76 2.44 -16.53
C GLN A 76 -9.11 3.92 -16.52
N ILE A 77 -10.38 4.28 -16.30
CA ILE A 77 -10.83 5.69 -16.25
C ILE A 77 -10.08 6.45 -15.13
N MET A 78 -9.94 5.86 -13.95
CA MET A 78 -9.20 6.47 -12.84
C MET A 78 -7.70 6.55 -13.13
N LEU A 79 -7.11 5.49 -13.67
CA LEU A 79 -5.69 5.45 -14.03
C LEU A 79 -5.34 6.50 -15.10
N ASP A 80 -6.26 6.78 -16.02
CA ASP A 80 -6.06 7.78 -17.07
C ASP A 80 -5.98 9.22 -16.53
N GLN A 81 -6.46 9.47 -15.30
CA GLN A 81 -6.33 10.76 -14.64
C GLN A 81 -4.91 11.03 -14.09
N ILE A 82 -4.09 9.98 -13.95
CA ILE A 82 -2.76 10.09 -13.34
C ILE A 82 -1.71 10.30 -14.44
N PRO A 83 -0.91 11.39 -14.41
CA PRO A 83 0.23 11.58 -15.32
C PRO A 83 1.30 10.50 -15.15
N THR A 84 2.07 10.29 -16.21
CA THR A 84 3.16 9.28 -16.22
C THR A 84 4.37 9.66 -15.36
N THR A 85 4.39 10.87 -14.81
CA THR A 85 5.41 11.34 -13.88
C THR A 85 5.31 10.72 -12.49
N HIS A 86 4.14 10.21 -12.12
CA HIS A 86 3.91 9.56 -10.85
C HIS A 86 4.17 8.06 -10.92
N ARG A 87 4.60 7.48 -9.80
CA ARG A 87 4.61 6.03 -9.64
C ARG A 87 3.20 5.56 -9.30
N VAL A 88 2.78 4.48 -9.94
CA VAL A 88 1.44 3.89 -9.73
C VAL A 88 1.57 2.45 -9.29
N PHE A 89 0.88 2.13 -8.20
CA PHE A 89 0.79 0.80 -7.63
C PHE A 89 -0.67 0.33 -7.61
N ILE A 90 -0.89 -0.97 -7.77
CA ILE A 90 -2.24 -1.55 -7.71
C ILE A 90 -2.22 -2.73 -6.73
N ASN A 91 -2.99 -2.64 -5.65
CA ASN A 91 -3.17 -3.72 -4.68
C ASN A 91 -4.34 -4.60 -5.12
N THR A 92 -4.11 -5.87 -5.41
CA THR A 92 -5.13 -6.74 -5.99
C THR A 92 -4.92 -8.20 -5.61
N THR A 93 -5.97 -9.00 -5.70
CA THR A 93 -5.87 -10.47 -5.68
C THR A 93 -5.77 -11.05 -7.09
N LEU A 94 -5.87 -10.21 -8.15
CA LEU A 94 -5.99 -10.61 -9.55
C LEU A 94 -7.10 -11.66 -9.73
N PRO A 95 -8.36 -11.33 -9.42
CA PRO A 95 -9.45 -12.28 -9.52
C PRO A 95 -9.75 -12.58 -10.98
N VAL A 96 -9.91 -13.86 -11.29
CA VAL A 96 -10.41 -14.32 -12.61
C VAL A 96 -11.86 -14.73 -12.44
N SER A 97 -12.73 -14.20 -13.26
CA SER A 97 -14.17 -14.43 -13.25
C SER A 97 -14.74 -14.45 -14.66
N GLU A 98 -16.03 -14.67 -14.80
CA GLU A 98 -16.74 -14.50 -16.08
C GLU A 98 -16.76 -13.04 -16.59
N PHE A 99 -16.56 -12.07 -15.69
CA PHE A 99 -16.55 -10.63 -16.01
C PHE A 99 -15.13 -10.06 -16.20
N THR A 100 -14.12 -10.77 -15.72
CA THR A 100 -12.71 -10.35 -15.81
C THR A 100 -11.88 -11.60 -16.08
N THR A 101 -11.53 -11.80 -17.33
CA THR A 101 -10.74 -12.94 -17.78
C THR A 101 -9.24 -12.70 -17.58
N GLU A 102 -8.42 -13.75 -17.68
CA GLU A 102 -6.95 -13.61 -17.68
C GLU A 102 -6.49 -12.72 -18.84
N GLU A 103 -7.10 -12.84 -20.00
CA GLU A 103 -6.82 -12.04 -21.18
C GLU A 103 -7.12 -10.56 -20.95
N ASP A 104 -8.22 -10.23 -20.26
CA ASP A 104 -8.55 -8.84 -19.90
C ASP A 104 -7.49 -8.24 -18.96
N ILE A 105 -7.04 -9.01 -17.97
CA ILE A 105 -5.99 -8.60 -17.03
C ILE A 105 -4.68 -8.34 -17.77
N LEU A 106 -4.27 -9.27 -18.62
CA LEU A 106 -3.03 -9.15 -19.40
C LEU A 106 -3.10 -7.99 -20.39
N ALA A 107 -4.22 -7.82 -21.09
CA ALA A 107 -4.43 -6.70 -22.01
C ALA A 107 -4.42 -5.35 -21.31
N PHE A 108 -5.02 -5.23 -20.11
CA PHE A 108 -4.95 -4.05 -19.29
C PHE A 108 -3.51 -3.74 -18.87
N ALA A 109 -2.79 -4.74 -18.36
CA ALA A 109 -1.41 -4.60 -17.92
C ALA A 109 -0.48 -4.20 -19.08
N GLU A 110 -0.62 -4.83 -20.24
CA GLU A 110 0.16 -4.50 -21.46
C GLU A 110 -0.09 -3.07 -21.93
N ARG A 111 -1.37 -2.64 -21.96
CA ARG A 111 -1.74 -1.27 -22.33
C ARG A 111 -1.10 -0.23 -21.43
N ASN A 112 -1.02 -0.53 -20.13
CA ASN A 112 -0.62 0.43 -19.09
C ASN A 112 0.80 0.20 -18.55
N LYS A 113 1.61 -0.65 -19.18
CA LYS A 113 2.96 -1.00 -18.69
C LYS A 113 3.92 0.19 -18.54
N HIS A 114 3.65 1.28 -19.22
CA HIS A 114 4.43 2.52 -19.12
C HIS A 114 3.99 3.41 -17.93
N LYS A 115 2.82 3.14 -17.34
CA LYS A 115 2.27 3.87 -16.19
C LYS A 115 2.40 3.07 -14.88
N ILE A 116 2.14 1.76 -14.94
CA ILE A 116 2.12 0.91 -13.75
C ILE A 116 3.55 0.61 -13.31
N THR A 117 3.91 1.11 -12.14
CA THR A 117 5.22 0.84 -11.53
C THR A 117 5.30 -0.58 -11.01
N CYS A 118 4.26 -1.05 -10.31
CA CYS A 118 4.21 -2.40 -9.75
C CYS A 118 2.78 -2.81 -9.40
N ILE A 119 2.45 -4.08 -9.64
CA ILE A 119 1.22 -4.70 -9.13
C ILE A 119 1.57 -5.44 -7.83
N ASN A 120 0.86 -5.12 -6.76
CA ASN A 120 0.98 -5.78 -5.46
C ASN A 120 -0.05 -6.91 -5.38
N VAL A 121 0.39 -8.14 -5.64
CA VAL A 121 -0.50 -9.28 -5.72
C VAL A 121 -0.67 -9.93 -4.35
N SER A 122 -1.87 -9.88 -3.82
CA SER A 122 -2.19 -10.50 -2.53
C SER A 122 -2.22 -12.02 -2.65
N ARG A 123 -1.32 -12.66 -1.94
CA ARG A 123 -1.24 -14.11 -1.73
C ARG A 123 -0.97 -14.36 -0.25
N HIS A 124 -1.74 -15.22 0.37
CA HIS A 124 -1.59 -15.46 1.81
C HIS A 124 -1.27 -16.93 2.07
N MET A 125 -0.52 -17.22 3.12
CA MET A 125 -0.25 -18.60 3.53
C MET A 125 -1.50 -19.32 4.00
N GLN A 126 -2.50 -18.59 4.47
CA GLN A 126 -3.83 -19.07 4.81
C GLN A 126 -4.82 -18.65 3.71
N LYS A 127 -5.85 -19.48 3.47
CA LYS A 127 -6.80 -19.25 2.37
C LYS A 127 -7.83 -18.18 2.74
N TYR A 128 -7.46 -16.92 2.57
CA TYR A 128 -8.35 -15.78 2.76
C TYR A 128 -8.88 -15.18 1.47
N VAL A 129 -8.22 -15.43 0.36
CA VAL A 129 -8.53 -14.88 -0.96
C VAL A 129 -8.72 -16.01 -1.97
N VAL A 130 -9.52 -15.74 -3.00
CA VAL A 130 -9.58 -16.58 -4.18
C VAL A 130 -8.39 -16.18 -5.07
N GLU A 131 -7.41 -17.07 -5.19
CA GLU A 131 -6.21 -16.84 -5.96
C GLU A 131 -6.41 -17.23 -7.42
N SER A 132 -5.92 -16.39 -8.33
CA SER A 132 -5.68 -16.80 -9.72
C SER A 132 -4.49 -17.76 -9.81
N ASN A 133 -4.33 -18.42 -10.94
CA ASN A 133 -3.22 -19.33 -11.20
C ASN A 133 -1.87 -18.56 -11.21
N ASP A 134 -0.81 -19.21 -10.75
CA ASP A 134 0.56 -18.66 -10.84
C ASP A 134 1.04 -18.51 -12.30
N ASP A 135 0.47 -19.26 -13.25
CA ASP A 135 0.72 -19.09 -14.69
C ASP A 135 0.31 -17.69 -15.19
N LEU A 136 -0.75 -17.10 -14.64
CA LEU A 136 -1.11 -15.72 -14.93
C LEU A 136 -0.03 -14.75 -14.44
N LEU A 137 0.50 -14.97 -13.24
CA LEU A 137 1.57 -14.15 -12.68
C LEU A 137 2.83 -14.20 -13.56
N ALA A 138 3.19 -15.38 -14.08
CA ALA A 138 4.36 -15.54 -14.93
C ALA A 138 4.24 -14.80 -16.28
N ARG A 139 3.01 -14.46 -16.71
CA ARG A 139 2.71 -13.76 -17.98
C ARG A 139 2.49 -12.25 -17.82
N LEU A 140 2.50 -11.72 -16.59
CA LEU A 140 2.28 -10.28 -16.36
C LEU A 140 3.38 -9.47 -17.06
N PRO A 141 3.03 -8.49 -17.91
CA PRO A 141 4.00 -7.67 -18.64
C PRO A 141 4.54 -6.47 -17.85
N VAL A 142 4.20 -6.39 -16.57
CA VAL A 142 4.59 -5.32 -15.64
C VAL A 142 5.23 -5.92 -14.39
N PRO A 143 6.11 -5.19 -13.70
CA PRO A 143 6.66 -5.63 -12.43
C PRO A 143 5.55 -5.93 -11.43
N PHE A 144 5.71 -7.00 -10.66
CA PHE A 144 4.79 -7.32 -9.58
C PHE A 144 5.54 -7.87 -8.37
N ARG A 145 4.97 -7.69 -7.20
CA ARG A 145 5.44 -8.29 -5.96
C ARG A 145 4.30 -9.01 -5.26
N ILE A 146 4.67 -9.98 -4.45
CA ILE A 146 3.72 -10.75 -3.66
C ILE A 146 3.52 -10.07 -2.30
N ASN A 147 2.28 -9.79 -1.93
CA ASN A 147 1.92 -9.28 -0.61
C ASN A 147 1.28 -10.39 0.23
N CYS A 148 1.82 -10.62 1.42
CA CYS A 148 1.33 -11.61 2.37
C CYS A 148 1.16 -10.99 3.76
N VAL A 149 -0.07 -10.87 4.23
CA VAL A 149 -0.32 -10.52 5.63
C VAL A 149 -0.12 -11.76 6.50
N LEU A 150 0.76 -11.64 7.49
CA LEU A 150 1.02 -12.65 8.50
C LEU A 150 0.04 -12.44 9.66
N TYR A 151 -1.19 -12.89 9.43
CA TYR A 151 -2.28 -12.75 10.39
C TYR A 151 -2.17 -13.85 11.46
N LYS A 152 -2.70 -13.57 12.64
CA LYS A 152 -2.74 -14.42 13.84
C LYS A 152 -2.44 -15.91 13.59
N ASN A 153 -1.49 -16.47 14.32
CA ASN A 153 -1.15 -17.89 14.23
C ASN A 153 -0.85 -18.38 12.80
N TYR A 154 -0.23 -17.54 11.97
CA TYR A 154 0.25 -17.98 10.65
C TYR A 154 1.15 -19.22 10.81
N PRO A 155 1.10 -20.15 9.85
CA PRO A 155 1.88 -21.39 9.92
C PRO A 155 3.36 -21.12 9.59
N ALA A 156 4.17 -20.88 10.60
CA ALA A 156 5.60 -20.53 10.43
C ALA A 156 6.38 -21.64 9.68
N ASP A 157 6.01 -22.88 9.83
CA ASP A 157 6.56 -24.03 9.11
C ASP A 157 6.31 -23.98 7.60
N LYS A 158 5.38 -23.15 7.14
CA LYS A 158 5.08 -22.93 5.73
C LYS A 158 5.79 -21.73 5.11
N LEU A 159 6.58 -20.96 5.87
CA LEU A 159 7.35 -19.83 5.32
C LEU A 159 8.25 -20.26 4.17
N VAL A 160 9.07 -21.30 4.38
CA VAL A 160 9.97 -21.82 3.35
C VAL A 160 9.20 -22.34 2.13
N PRO A 161 8.23 -23.26 2.23
CA PRO A 161 7.42 -23.69 1.09
C PRO A 161 6.72 -22.55 0.37
N TYR A 162 6.29 -21.53 1.09
CA TYR A 162 5.66 -20.35 0.52
C TYR A 162 6.65 -19.53 -0.34
N MET A 163 7.85 -19.24 0.18
CA MET A 163 8.88 -18.54 -0.58
C MET A 163 9.32 -19.34 -1.81
N GLU A 164 9.51 -20.66 -1.66
CA GLU A 164 9.87 -21.55 -2.76
C GLU A 164 8.84 -21.58 -3.90
N ARG A 165 7.55 -21.41 -3.59
CA ARG A 165 6.50 -21.26 -4.60
C ARG A 165 6.81 -20.09 -5.53
N PHE A 166 7.18 -18.93 -4.95
CA PHE A 166 7.34 -17.69 -5.70
C PHE A 166 8.75 -17.49 -6.29
N LEU A 167 9.74 -18.31 -5.95
CA LEU A 167 10.99 -18.38 -6.70
C LEU A 167 10.79 -18.85 -8.17
N LYS A 168 9.65 -19.47 -8.47
CA LYS A 168 9.34 -20.00 -9.80
C LYS A 168 8.63 -19.01 -10.72
N VAL A 169 8.24 -17.86 -10.19
CA VAL A 169 7.59 -16.78 -10.95
C VAL A 169 8.47 -15.52 -10.90
N PRO A 170 8.41 -14.61 -11.88
CA PRO A 170 9.28 -13.43 -11.95
C PRO A 170 8.81 -12.30 -11.02
N ALA A 171 8.41 -12.62 -9.79
CA ALA A 171 8.10 -11.63 -8.79
C ALA A 171 9.34 -10.82 -8.42
N THR A 172 9.20 -9.50 -8.29
CA THR A 172 10.31 -8.63 -7.90
C THR A 172 10.70 -8.84 -6.44
N SER A 173 9.72 -9.12 -5.58
CA SER A 173 9.94 -9.37 -4.16
C SER A 173 8.71 -10.03 -3.52
N ILE A 174 8.88 -10.52 -2.29
CA ILE A 174 7.77 -10.85 -1.39
C ILE A 174 7.73 -9.82 -0.27
N GLN A 175 6.60 -9.18 -0.08
CA GLN A 175 6.36 -8.29 1.04
C GLN A 175 5.45 -8.97 2.07
N PHE A 176 6.04 -9.33 3.20
CA PHE A 176 5.31 -9.73 4.39
C PHE A 176 4.83 -8.50 5.14
N ARG A 177 3.60 -8.54 5.62
CA ARG A 177 3.03 -7.47 6.43
C ARG A 177 2.55 -8.01 7.76
N PHE A 178 2.85 -7.27 8.81
CA PHE A 178 2.25 -7.49 10.11
C PHE A 178 0.75 -7.15 10.04
N ASP A 179 -0.05 -7.80 10.88
CA ASP A 179 -1.47 -7.46 11.03
C ASP A 179 -1.60 -6.05 11.63
N TYR A 180 -2.06 -5.10 10.83
CA TYR A 180 -2.19 -3.71 11.25
C TYR A 180 -3.11 -3.55 12.47
N THR A 181 -4.12 -4.43 12.64
CA THR A 181 -5.04 -4.38 13.79
C THR A 181 -4.36 -4.70 15.13
N ALA A 182 -3.16 -5.29 15.07
CA ALA A 182 -2.33 -5.60 16.22
C ALA A 182 -1.14 -4.65 16.39
N THR A 183 -0.96 -3.67 15.48
CA THR A 183 0.12 -2.69 15.56
C THR A 183 -0.25 -1.57 16.53
N THR A 184 0.66 -1.27 17.46
CA THR A 184 0.57 -0.11 18.36
C THR A 184 1.85 0.69 18.28
N PRO A 185 1.87 1.97 18.69
CA PRO A 185 3.11 2.76 18.75
C PRO A 185 4.22 2.06 19.54
N GLU A 186 3.87 1.35 20.60
CA GLU A 186 4.83 0.67 21.48
C GLU A 186 5.45 -0.55 20.81
N ASN A 187 4.68 -1.34 20.06
CA ASN A 187 5.19 -2.56 19.43
C ASN A 187 5.76 -2.34 18.02
N LEU A 188 5.56 -1.15 17.44
CA LEU A 188 6.03 -0.84 16.10
C LEU A 188 7.55 -1.03 15.96
N TYR A 189 8.30 -0.64 16.98
CA TYR A 189 9.76 -0.71 17.01
C TYR A 189 10.31 -1.88 17.83
N ASP A 190 9.44 -2.67 18.45
CA ASP A 190 9.86 -3.85 19.19
C ASP A 190 10.39 -4.91 18.22
N GLN A 191 11.67 -5.24 18.35
CA GLN A 191 12.32 -6.29 17.58
C GLN A 191 12.57 -7.54 18.43
N GLU A 192 12.64 -7.39 19.75
CA GLU A 192 12.99 -8.51 20.64
C GLU A 192 11.84 -9.50 20.77
N ASP A 193 10.61 -9.00 20.86
CA ASP A 193 9.43 -9.85 21.00
C ASP A 193 8.69 -10.10 19.68
N ASP A 194 9.19 -9.56 18.56
CA ASP A 194 8.61 -9.80 17.24
C ASP A 194 8.87 -11.22 16.76
N LYS A 195 7.87 -12.07 16.93
CA LYS A 195 7.93 -13.48 16.49
C LYS A 195 8.15 -13.61 14.99
N ILE A 196 7.52 -12.75 14.18
CA ILE A 196 7.62 -12.80 12.71
C ILE A 196 9.05 -12.48 12.29
N LEU A 197 9.63 -11.45 12.88
CA LEU A 197 11.01 -11.08 12.62
C LEU A 197 11.98 -12.21 12.98
N LYS A 198 11.75 -12.88 14.12
CA LYS A 198 12.55 -14.06 14.54
C LYS A 198 12.41 -15.22 13.54
N ASP A 199 11.19 -15.52 13.13
CA ASP A 199 10.92 -16.61 12.18
C ASP A 199 11.58 -16.30 10.81
N LEU A 200 11.47 -15.09 10.29
CA LEU A 200 12.11 -14.69 9.04
C LEU A 200 13.64 -14.74 9.13
N LYS A 201 14.24 -14.24 10.22
CA LYS A 201 15.68 -14.34 10.47
C LYS A 201 16.19 -15.79 10.57
N SER A 202 15.32 -16.73 10.88
CA SER A 202 15.69 -18.15 10.96
C SER A 202 15.76 -18.84 9.59
N VAL A 203 15.14 -18.26 8.54
CA VAL A 203 15.00 -18.91 7.23
C VAL A 203 15.54 -18.08 6.06
N ALA A 204 15.85 -16.80 6.27
CA ALA A 204 16.37 -15.89 5.26
C ALA A 204 17.51 -15.03 5.82
N GLU A 205 18.39 -14.55 4.95
CA GLU A 205 19.48 -13.66 5.32
C GLU A 205 18.94 -12.25 5.58
N TYR A 206 19.14 -11.74 6.79
CA TYR A 206 18.79 -10.37 7.13
C TYR A 206 19.77 -9.38 6.53
N THR A 207 19.28 -8.42 5.72
CA THR A 207 20.11 -7.47 4.98
C THR A 207 20.02 -6.04 5.50
N GLY A 208 19.03 -5.70 6.33
CA GLY A 208 18.96 -4.37 6.95
C GLY A 208 17.55 -3.85 7.24
N LEU A 209 17.51 -2.58 7.59
CA LEU A 209 16.29 -1.81 7.85
C LEU A 209 16.03 -0.83 6.72
N ASP A 210 14.76 -0.40 6.57
CA ASP A 210 14.41 0.73 5.71
C ASP A 210 15.29 1.95 6.01
N GLY A 211 15.72 2.63 4.94
CA GLY A 211 16.43 3.90 5.05
C GLY A 211 15.56 5.06 5.52
N CYS A 212 14.22 4.88 5.55
CA CYS A 212 13.32 5.91 6.01
C CYS A 212 13.38 6.09 7.54
N ARG A 213 12.93 7.26 8.00
CA ARG A 213 12.95 7.63 9.41
C ARG A 213 12.20 6.65 10.31
N MET A 214 11.07 6.11 9.85
CA MET A 214 10.24 5.21 10.63
C MET A 214 10.89 3.83 10.86
N ARG A 215 11.77 3.41 9.94
CA ARG A 215 12.47 2.11 9.99
C ARG A 215 11.59 0.94 10.42
N CYS A 216 10.35 0.94 9.94
CA CYS A 216 9.37 -0.11 10.22
C CYS A 216 9.43 -1.27 9.22
N GLY A 217 10.30 -1.19 8.21
CA GLY A 217 10.55 -2.21 7.22
C GLY A 217 11.88 -2.92 7.44
N PHE A 218 11.86 -4.24 7.36
CA PHE A 218 13.03 -5.12 7.51
C PHE A 218 13.25 -5.85 6.19
N HIS A 219 14.50 -5.87 5.73
CA HIS A 219 14.89 -6.45 4.45
C HIS A 219 15.63 -7.77 4.65
N PHE A 220 15.39 -8.71 3.75
CA PHE A 220 16.03 -10.01 3.74
C PHE A 220 16.29 -10.43 2.30
N ASP A 221 17.23 -11.36 2.14
CA ASP A 221 17.44 -12.14 0.92
C ASP A 221 17.07 -13.60 1.17
N TYR A 222 16.35 -14.20 0.24
CA TYR A 222 16.09 -15.62 0.20
C TYR A 222 16.47 -16.19 -1.16
N LYS A 223 17.65 -16.76 -1.28
CA LYS A 223 18.16 -17.35 -2.53
C LYS A 223 18.13 -16.38 -3.71
N GLY A 224 18.46 -15.12 -3.48
CA GLY A 224 18.46 -14.06 -4.48
C GLY A 224 17.11 -13.39 -4.71
N MET A 225 16.07 -13.77 -3.97
CA MET A 225 14.79 -13.10 -3.97
C MET A 225 14.70 -12.13 -2.79
N GLU A 226 14.40 -10.86 -3.08
CA GLU A 226 14.19 -9.86 -2.05
C GLU A 226 12.92 -10.14 -1.25
N LEU A 227 13.07 -10.12 0.08
CA LEU A 227 11.94 -10.18 1.00
C LEU A 227 11.91 -8.90 1.83
N ASN A 228 10.71 -8.38 2.04
CA ASN A 228 10.46 -7.24 2.89
C ASN A 228 9.44 -7.61 3.96
N TYR A 229 9.71 -7.25 5.21
CA TYR A 229 8.73 -7.36 6.28
C TYR A 229 8.40 -5.96 6.80
N HIS A 230 7.15 -5.56 6.65
CA HIS A 230 6.67 -4.25 7.08
C HIS A 230 5.68 -4.37 8.22
N LYS A 231 5.92 -3.62 9.29
CA LYS A 231 4.90 -3.31 10.28
C LYS A 231 4.05 -2.16 9.76
N THR A 232 2.74 -2.36 9.71
CA THR A 232 1.81 -1.32 9.27
C THR A 232 1.74 -0.24 10.34
N LEU A 233 1.85 1.02 9.92
CA LEU A 233 1.67 2.13 10.81
C LEU A 233 0.21 2.25 11.24
N PRO A 234 -0.06 2.50 12.53
CA PRO A 234 -1.43 2.71 13.02
C PRO A 234 -1.99 4.10 12.64
N TYR A 235 -1.17 4.95 12.03
CA TYR A 235 -1.53 6.32 11.63
C TYR A 235 -0.78 6.71 10.36
N SER A 236 -1.35 7.60 9.58
CA SER A 236 -0.78 8.12 8.34
C SER A 236 -0.30 9.58 8.45
N THR A 237 -0.55 10.22 9.57
CA THR A 237 -0.14 11.60 9.87
C THR A 237 0.59 11.66 11.21
N ILE A 238 1.67 12.44 11.27
CA ILE A 238 2.45 12.71 12.47
C ILE A 238 2.53 14.23 12.66
N VAL A 239 2.34 14.71 13.88
CA VAL A 239 2.51 16.12 14.23
C VAL A 239 3.95 16.35 14.70
N GLU A 240 4.65 17.28 14.06
CA GLU A 240 6.02 17.64 14.43
C GLU A 240 6.25 19.16 14.43
N THR A 241 7.07 19.60 15.36
CA THR A 241 7.57 20.99 15.39
C THR A 241 8.98 21.03 14.81
N ASP A 242 9.16 21.82 13.77
CA ASP A 242 10.46 22.09 13.17
C ASP A 242 11.32 22.85 14.22
N PRO A 243 12.47 22.31 14.62
CA PRO A 243 13.30 22.92 15.66
C PRO A 243 13.99 24.22 15.21
N GLU A 244 14.12 24.47 13.92
CA GLU A 244 14.77 25.67 13.39
C GLU A 244 13.81 26.83 13.25
N THR A 245 12.58 26.55 12.81
CA THR A 245 11.56 27.57 12.57
C THR A 245 10.56 27.72 13.71
N GLY A 246 10.44 26.70 14.57
CA GLY A 246 9.41 26.60 15.61
C GLY A 246 7.99 26.38 15.09
N ILE A 247 7.82 26.15 13.78
CA ILE A 247 6.52 25.89 13.15
C ILE A 247 6.15 24.42 13.34
N THR A 248 4.92 24.17 13.76
CA THR A 248 4.37 22.82 13.89
C THR A 248 3.65 22.45 12.59
N TYR A 249 3.88 21.24 12.09
CA TYR A 249 3.32 20.70 10.85
C TYR A 249 2.60 19.37 11.11
N ASP A 250 1.58 19.11 10.29
CA ASP A 250 1.04 17.77 10.08
C ASP A 250 1.83 17.12 8.94
N ILE A 251 2.60 16.06 9.26
CA ILE A 251 3.44 15.35 8.29
C ILE A 251 2.64 14.19 7.69
N LEU A 252 2.31 14.30 6.42
CA LEU A 252 1.49 13.32 5.72
C LEU A 252 2.35 12.18 5.14
N TYR A 253 1.97 10.95 5.45
CA TYR A 253 2.48 9.71 4.84
C TYR A 253 1.53 9.17 3.79
N ASP A 254 0.25 9.10 4.13
CA ASP A 254 -0.82 8.67 3.26
C ASP A 254 -1.91 9.74 3.16
N ILE A 255 -2.47 9.87 1.98
CA ILE A 255 -3.67 10.66 1.70
C ILE A 255 -4.65 9.69 1.08
N LEU A 256 -5.89 9.69 1.56
CA LEU A 256 -6.90 8.74 1.11
C LEU A 256 -7.93 9.44 0.24
N ILE A 257 -8.20 8.90 -0.94
CA ILE A 257 -9.38 9.26 -1.73
C ILE A 257 -10.41 8.16 -1.53
N LYS A 258 -11.46 8.48 -0.81
CA LYS A 258 -12.56 7.54 -0.52
C LYS A 258 -13.42 7.29 -1.76
N GLN A 259 -14.26 6.25 -1.73
CA GLN A 259 -15.11 5.87 -2.88
C GLN A 259 -16.15 6.91 -3.30
N ASN A 260 -16.47 7.88 -2.43
CA ASN A 260 -17.32 9.02 -2.73
C ASN A 260 -16.55 10.23 -3.25
N GLY A 261 -15.22 10.12 -3.36
CA GLY A 261 -14.32 11.18 -3.81
C GLY A 261 -13.79 12.07 -2.68
N ASP A 262 -14.23 11.90 -1.44
CA ASP A 262 -13.72 12.68 -0.32
C ASP A 262 -12.26 12.36 -0.05
N ILE A 263 -11.48 13.38 0.31
CA ILE A 263 -10.05 13.26 0.62
C ILE A 263 -9.87 13.29 2.13
N HIS A 264 -9.08 12.34 2.65
CA HIS A 264 -8.77 12.20 4.05
C HIS A 264 -7.25 12.19 4.27
N SER A 265 -6.79 12.79 5.37
CA SER A 265 -5.36 12.84 5.72
C SER A 265 -4.87 11.58 6.44
N ASP A 266 -5.77 10.73 6.86
CA ASP A 266 -5.48 9.50 7.58
C ASP A 266 -6.58 8.44 7.38
N TRP A 267 -6.41 7.28 8.02
CA TRP A 267 -7.36 6.16 7.97
C TRP A 267 -8.54 6.33 8.93
N THR A 268 -8.79 7.53 9.41
CA THR A 268 -9.96 7.89 10.20
C THR A 268 -11.06 8.52 9.31
N ASP A 269 -12.21 8.78 9.88
CA ASP A 269 -13.31 9.46 9.19
C ASP A 269 -13.14 10.99 9.12
N VAL A 270 -11.99 11.49 9.56
CA VAL A 270 -11.73 12.93 9.52
C VAL A 270 -11.41 13.35 8.10
N MET A 271 -12.33 14.07 7.47
CA MET A 271 -12.12 14.66 6.15
C MET A 271 -11.02 15.72 6.21
N MET A 272 -10.19 15.71 5.17
CA MET A 272 -9.34 16.85 4.89
C MET A 272 -10.21 17.98 4.34
N ASP A 273 -10.07 19.17 4.89
CA ASP A 273 -10.61 20.38 4.28
C ASP A 273 -9.77 20.73 3.04
N ILE A 274 -10.27 20.35 1.86
CA ILE A 274 -9.58 20.56 0.59
C ILE A 274 -9.35 22.07 0.33
N GLU A 275 -10.26 22.93 0.76
CA GLU A 275 -10.10 24.38 0.60
C GLU A 275 -8.92 24.89 1.45
N ALA A 276 -8.69 24.30 2.63
CA ALA A 276 -7.50 24.58 3.42
C ALA A 276 -6.21 24.12 2.70
N TYR A 277 -6.28 23.10 1.84
CA TYR A 277 -5.14 22.61 1.07
C TYR A 277 -4.73 23.52 -0.08
N GLU A 278 -5.62 24.29 -0.66
CA GLU A 278 -5.28 25.20 -1.75
C GLU A 278 -4.23 26.25 -1.35
N ASN A 279 -4.09 26.49 -0.06
CA ASN A 279 -3.16 27.44 0.52
C ASN A 279 -1.95 26.79 1.21
N VAL A 280 -1.83 25.46 1.13
CA VAL A 280 -0.73 24.71 1.79
C VAL A 280 0.28 24.27 0.76
N THR A 281 1.54 24.61 0.97
CA THR A 281 2.65 24.08 0.17
C THR A 281 2.97 22.66 0.68
N PHE A 282 2.75 21.67 -0.16
CA PHE A 282 3.15 20.29 0.10
C PHE A 282 4.63 20.10 -0.21
N GLU A 283 5.50 20.69 0.58
CA GLU A 283 6.93 20.49 0.45
C GLU A 283 7.37 19.24 1.20
N PRO A 284 8.33 18.47 0.65
CA PRO A 284 8.94 17.39 1.39
C PRO A 284 9.55 17.92 2.70
N TYR A 285 9.31 17.22 3.78
CA TYR A 285 9.88 17.52 5.09
C TYR A 285 11.02 16.55 5.37
N ASP A 286 12.21 17.09 5.64
CA ASP A 286 13.37 16.29 6.02
C ASP A 286 13.20 15.82 7.47
N LEU A 287 12.67 14.63 7.60
CA LEU A 287 12.34 14.04 8.88
C LEU A 287 13.60 13.60 9.63
N LYS A 288 13.80 14.15 10.82
CA LYS A 288 14.78 13.63 11.77
C LYS A 288 14.28 12.30 12.38
N TRP A 289 15.19 11.54 12.98
CA TRP A 289 14.83 10.29 13.66
C TRP A 289 13.74 10.49 14.70
N ILE A 290 12.73 9.63 14.68
CA ILE A 290 11.77 9.52 15.77
C ILE A 290 12.49 8.90 16.97
N GLU A 291 12.28 9.48 18.15
CA GLU A 291 12.79 8.90 19.38
C GLU A 291 12.24 7.48 19.57
N GLY A 292 13.11 6.53 19.87
CA GLY A 292 12.75 5.10 19.98
C GLY A 292 12.83 4.30 18.67
N ALA A 293 12.93 4.94 17.49
CA ALA A 293 13.15 4.20 16.26
C ALA A 293 14.52 3.49 16.25
N PRO A 294 14.64 2.25 15.72
CA PRO A 294 15.89 1.53 15.67
C PRO A 294 16.96 2.35 14.93
N ARG A 295 18.13 2.48 15.53
CA ARG A 295 19.31 3.08 14.87
C ARG A 295 20.16 1.95 14.30
N GLN A 296 20.74 2.16 13.11
CA GLN A 296 21.71 1.22 12.54
C GLN A 296 22.94 1.11 13.42
#